data_e633a4e8c65cd95e4a840edc8e7225a7
#
_entry.id   e633a4e8c65cd95e4a840edc8e7225a7
#
_cell.length_a   1.000
_cell.length_b   1.000
_cell.length_c   1.000
_cell.angle_alpha   90.00
_cell.angle_beta   90.00
_cell.angle_gamma   90.00
#
_symmetry.space_group_name_H-M   'P 1'
#
loop_
_entity.id
_entity.type
_entity.pdbx_description
1 polymer ?
#
loop_
_entity_poly.entity_id
_entity_poly.type
_entity_poly.pdbx_seq_one_letter_code
_entity_poly.pdbx_strand_id
1 'polypeptide(L)'
;MNVIAKENTKLKAKRAFLKKGTCSRTFFYLLNKEFGHPKDEEEWAIDPLAGGILQQGFQCGMLWGVSMAVGAEAYRRNKSLDEAISSTIIATQHIMKSFVNRTNSIECADVTKTDFNNKWSFAKYMLSGKFTSCFRLAGRWAPEAVQTAKEGLNIKQDKLLKNPISCASEVVKKMGGSDEEMAMVSGFAGGLGLSGNGCGALAAAIWMNSLNEYIKPTGKSAPYKPETNEVLQKFYKETEYEMECSALCGRKFETIEEHAEFIKNGGC
;
A
#
# COMPACT_ATOMS: atom_id res chain seq x y z
N MET A 1 19.19 -7.35 -12.96
CA MET A 1 19.81 -7.72 -11.66
C MET A 1 20.45 -9.10 -11.80
N ASN A 2 21.72 -9.27 -11.39
CA ASN A 2 22.41 -10.57 -11.50
C ASN A 2 21.90 -11.57 -10.43
N VAL A 3 22.28 -12.87 -10.57
CA VAL A 3 21.80 -13.96 -9.70
C VAL A 3 22.15 -13.71 -8.22
N ILE A 4 23.37 -13.26 -7.95
CA ILE A 4 23.86 -12.98 -6.59
C ILE A 4 23.04 -11.86 -5.93
N ALA A 5 22.73 -10.78 -6.67
CA ALA A 5 21.92 -9.68 -6.17
C ALA A 5 20.47 -10.11 -5.89
N LYS A 6 19.90 -11.00 -6.72
CA LYS A 6 18.56 -11.59 -6.49
C LYS A 6 18.52 -12.41 -5.20
N GLU A 7 19.49 -13.29 -4.98
CA GLU A 7 19.54 -14.11 -3.76
C GLU A 7 19.77 -13.25 -2.50
N ASN A 8 20.59 -12.21 -2.57
CA ASN A 8 20.76 -11.26 -1.47
C ASN A 8 19.44 -10.55 -1.11
N THR A 9 18.70 -10.07 -2.10
CA THR A 9 17.40 -9.41 -1.86
C THR A 9 16.38 -10.38 -1.26
N LYS A 10 16.34 -11.61 -1.73
CA LYS A 10 15.50 -12.69 -1.17
C LYS A 10 15.80 -12.95 0.30
N LEU A 11 17.08 -13.06 0.68
CA LEU A 11 17.48 -13.25 2.07
C LEU A 11 17.17 -12.02 2.95
N LYS A 12 17.41 -10.81 2.43
CA LYS A 12 17.04 -9.56 3.10
C LYS A 12 15.54 -9.49 3.37
N ALA A 13 14.71 -9.83 2.39
CA ALA A 13 13.26 -9.83 2.54
C ALA A 13 12.78 -10.81 3.63
N LYS A 14 13.32 -12.02 3.66
CA LYS A 14 13.00 -13.02 4.69
C LYS A 14 13.41 -12.54 6.09
N ARG A 15 14.62 -11.99 6.25
CA ARG A 15 15.08 -11.43 7.52
C ARG A 15 14.24 -10.22 7.97
N ALA A 16 13.89 -9.35 7.02
CA ALA A 16 13.01 -8.21 7.28
C ALA A 16 11.64 -8.67 7.75
N PHE A 17 11.05 -9.69 7.11
CA PHE A 17 9.74 -10.23 7.50
C PHE A 17 9.75 -10.78 8.92
N LEU A 18 10.80 -11.52 9.30
CA LEU A 18 10.97 -12.01 10.67
C LEU A 18 11.13 -10.88 11.69
N LYS A 19 11.82 -9.78 11.32
CA LYS A 19 12.08 -8.64 12.20
C LYS A 19 10.86 -7.72 12.33
N LYS A 20 10.15 -7.46 11.23
CA LYS A 20 9.07 -6.47 11.15
C LYS A 20 7.69 -7.07 11.44
N GLY A 21 7.53 -8.38 11.32
CA GLY A 21 6.34 -9.16 11.71
C GLY A 21 5.23 -9.17 10.66
N THR A 22 5.02 -8.10 9.89
CA THR A 22 3.94 -8.00 8.91
C THR A 22 4.43 -7.74 7.49
N CYS A 23 3.59 -8.07 6.51
CA CYS A 23 3.96 -7.95 5.09
C CYS A 23 4.05 -6.47 4.64
N SER A 24 3.16 -5.60 5.10
CA SER A 24 3.18 -4.17 4.77
C SER A 24 4.44 -3.48 5.26
N ARG A 25 4.78 -3.63 6.54
CA ARG A 25 6.01 -3.11 7.15
C ARG A 25 7.26 -3.66 6.49
N THR A 26 7.27 -4.97 6.21
CA THR A 26 8.41 -5.65 5.58
C THR A 26 8.76 -5.02 4.24
N PHE A 27 7.78 -4.82 3.37
CA PHE A 27 8.04 -4.32 2.03
C PHE A 27 8.30 -2.82 2.01
N PHE A 28 7.64 -2.05 2.85
CA PHE A 28 7.97 -0.64 3.03
C PHE A 28 9.42 -0.45 3.51
N TYR A 29 9.81 -1.17 4.55
CA TYR A 29 11.19 -1.14 5.06
C TYR A 29 12.22 -1.59 4.00
N LEU A 30 11.94 -2.70 3.31
CA LEU A 30 12.87 -3.28 2.34
C LEU A 30 13.17 -2.29 1.20
N LEU A 31 12.14 -1.64 0.65
CA LEU A 31 12.28 -0.71 -0.46
C LEU A 31 12.97 0.59 -0.02
N ASN A 32 12.56 1.19 1.11
CA ASN A 32 13.20 2.41 1.61
C ASN A 32 14.67 2.16 1.97
N LYS A 33 15.00 0.98 2.50
CA LYS A 33 16.40 0.60 2.71
C LYS A 33 17.16 0.42 1.41
N GLU A 34 16.56 -0.13 0.38
CA GLU A 34 17.17 -0.31 -0.95
C GLU A 34 17.38 1.05 -1.65
N PHE A 35 16.50 2.03 -1.40
CA PHE A 35 16.63 3.41 -1.86
C PHE A 35 17.61 4.25 -1.00
N GLY A 36 18.02 3.74 0.16
CA GLY A 36 18.98 4.41 1.05
C GLY A 36 18.33 5.40 2.04
N HIS A 37 17.01 5.39 2.18
CA HIS A 37 16.26 6.34 3.00
C HIS A 37 15.27 5.64 3.94
N PRO A 38 15.73 5.01 5.04
CA PRO A 38 14.85 4.38 6.01
C PRO A 38 13.88 5.40 6.63
N LYS A 39 12.64 4.95 6.87
CA LYS A 39 11.55 5.73 7.46
C LYS A 39 10.87 4.88 8.54
N ASP A 40 11.30 5.03 9.78
CA ASP A 40 10.94 4.10 10.85
C ASP A 40 9.52 4.36 11.41
N GLU A 41 9.09 5.61 11.50
CA GLU A 41 7.75 6.00 12.00
C GLU A 41 6.67 5.59 11.00
N GLU A 42 6.86 5.96 9.74
CA GLU A 42 5.92 5.64 8.66
C GLU A 42 5.88 4.12 8.38
N GLU A 43 7.02 3.43 8.57
CA GLU A 43 7.07 1.96 8.49
C GLU A 43 6.23 1.33 9.59
N TRP A 44 6.29 1.87 10.79
CA TRP A 44 5.48 1.36 11.89
C TRP A 44 4.00 1.61 11.64
N ALA A 45 3.65 2.81 11.16
CA ALA A 45 2.28 3.24 10.91
C ALA A 45 1.56 2.45 9.80
N ILE A 46 2.28 1.80 8.88
CA ILE A 46 1.68 1.01 7.80
C ILE A 46 1.23 -0.39 8.24
N ASP A 47 1.52 -0.79 9.48
CA ASP A 47 1.16 -2.12 10.01
C ASP A 47 -0.30 -2.53 9.77
N PRO A 48 -1.31 -1.65 10.02
CA PRO A 48 -2.73 -2.00 9.84
C PRO A 48 -3.13 -2.36 8.41
N LEU A 49 -2.32 -2.05 7.39
CA LEU A 49 -2.61 -2.44 6.01
C LEU A 49 -2.21 -3.89 5.70
N ALA A 50 -1.61 -4.61 6.66
CA ALA A 50 -1.37 -6.05 6.54
C ALA A 50 -2.68 -6.85 6.53
N GLY A 51 -2.67 -7.97 5.81
CA GLY A 51 -3.87 -8.80 5.70
C GLY A 51 -4.96 -8.21 4.80
N GLY A 52 -4.65 -7.15 4.04
CA GLY A 52 -5.58 -6.49 3.16
C GLY A 52 -6.52 -5.53 3.89
N ILE A 53 -5.98 -4.41 4.38
CA ILE A 53 -6.66 -3.35 5.14
C ILE A 53 -7.34 -3.93 6.41
N LEU A 54 -6.67 -3.85 7.54
CA LEU A 54 -7.15 -4.37 8.82
C LEU A 54 -7.63 -5.83 8.76
N GLN A 55 -6.92 -6.67 8.01
CA GLN A 55 -7.24 -8.10 7.84
C GLN A 55 -8.62 -8.36 7.19
N GLN A 56 -9.09 -7.45 6.33
CA GLN A 56 -10.36 -7.66 5.61
C GLN A 56 -10.18 -8.47 4.31
N GLY A 57 -8.96 -8.88 3.96
CA GLY A 57 -8.70 -9.73 2.80
C GLY A 57 -8.50 -9.01 1.47
N PHE A 58 -8.62 -7.68 1.43
CA PHE A 58 -8.37 -6.86 0.24
C PHE A 58 -6.90 -6.88 -0.21
N GLN A 59 -6.44 -5.90 -0.97
CA GLN A 59 -5.10 -5.93 -1.58
C GLN A 59 -4.01 -6.29 -0.58
N CYS A 60 -3.12 -7.17 -1.03
CA CYS A 60 -2.03 -7.70 -0.21
C CYS A 60 -1.18 -6.59 0.42
N GLY A 61 -0.89 -6.70 1.72
CA GLY A 61 -0.07 -5.73 2.46
C GLY A 61 1.32 -5.49 1.86
N MET A 62 1.87 -6.46 1.12
CA MET A 62 3.12 -6.26 0.40
C MET A 62 3.01 -5.16 -0.65
N LEU A 63 1.87 -5.08 -1.35
CA LEU A 63 1.61 -4.06 -2.35
C LEU A 63 1.45 -2.67 -1.74
N TRP A 64 0.73 -2.55 -0.62
CA TRP A 64 0.60 -1.29 0.12
C TRP A 64 1.98 -0.78 0.54
N GLY A 65 2.82 -1.67 1.11
CA GLY A 65 4.17 -1.32 1.55
C GLY A 65 5.09 -0.86 0.42
N VAL A 66 5.08 -1.57 -0.71
CA VAL A 66 5.89 -1.19 -1.90
C VAL A 66 5.41 0.13 -2.50
N SER A 67 4.09 0.29 -2.68
CA SER A 67 3.51 1.51 -3.25
C SER A 67 3.90 2.75 -2.45
N MET A 68 3.78 2.67 -1.14
CA MET A 68 4.10 3.78 -0.25
C MET A 68 5.60 4.12 -0.23
N ALA A 69 6.49 3.11 -0.24
CA ALA A 69 7.93 3.33 -0.35
C ALA A 69 8.33 3.97 -1.70
N VAL A 70 7.64 3.57 -2.78
CA VAL A 70 7.81 4.18 -4.10
C VAL A 70 7.37 5.64 -4.09
N GLY A 71 6.29 5.98 -3.39
CA GLY A 71 5.82 7.36 -3.22
C GLY A 71 6.85 8.24 -2.50
N ALA A 72 7.45 7.73 -1.43
CA ALA A 72 8.54 8.42 -0.72
C ALA A 72 9.75 8.68 -1.64
N GLU A 73 10.12 7.70 -2.47
CA GLU A 73 11.23 7.84 -3.41
C GLU A 73 10.86 8.75 -4.59
N ALA A 74 9.62 8.71 -5.08
CA ALA A 74 9.12 9.59 -6.12
C ALA A 74 9.19 11.07 -5.68
N TYR A 75 8.81 11.36 -4.43
CA TYR A 75 8.90 12.72 -3.87
C TYR A 75 10.34 13.25 -3.89
N ARG A 76 11.32 12.42 -3.55
CA ARG A 76 12.75 12.81 -3.59
C ARG A 76 13.30 13.02 -4.99
N ARG A 77 12.78 12.29 -5.98
CA ARG A 77 13.30 12.33 -7.37
C ARG A 77 12.69 13.41 -8.22
N ASN A 78 11.46 13.81 -7.94
CA ASN A 78 10.71 14.74 -8.77
C ASN A 78 10.82 16.18 -8.23
N LYS A 79 10.57 17.15 -9.10
CA LYS A 79 10.71 18.59 -8.79
C LYS A 79 9.46 19.19 -8.16
N SER A 80 8.32 18.52 -8.32
CA SER A 80 7.03 18.95 -7.78
C SER A 80 6.25 17.79 -7.19
N LEU A 81 5.30 18.10 -6.32
CA LEU A 81 4.38 17.13 -5.76
C LEU A 81 3.55 16.44 -6.86
N ASP A 82 3.11 17.19 -7.88
CA ASP A 82 2.35 16.66 -9.00
C ASP A 82 3.11 15.59 -9.77
N GLU A 83 4.39 15.85 -10.08
CA GLU A 83 5.25 14.86 -10.72
C GLU A 83 5.43 13.62 -9.84
N ALA A 84 5.60 13.81 -8.54
CA ALA A 84 5.74 12.71 -7.58
C ALA A 84 4.46 11.86 -7.51
N ILE A 85 3.27 12.48 -7.43
CA ILE A 85 1.97 11.80 -7.41
C ILE A 85 1.79 10.97 -8.70
N SER A 86 1.98 11.59 -9.87
CA SER A 86 1.84 10.91 -11.15
C SER A 86 2.80 9.73 -11.28
N SER A 87 4.09 9.95 -10.97
CA SER A 87 5.13 8.92 -11.00
C SER A 87 4.80 7.74 -10.07
N THR A 88 4.29 8.03 -8.86
CA THR A 88 3.93 7.01 -7.87
C THR A 88 2.79 6.13 -8.36
N ILE A 89 1.72 6.72 -8.92
CA ILE A 89 0.57 5.95 -9.43
C ILE A 89 1.02 5.01 -10.55
N ILE A 90 1.78 5.53 -11.52
CA ILE A 90 2.29 4.72 -12.64
C ILE A 90 3.20 3.59 -12.15
N ALA A 91 4.14 3.90 -11.26
CA ALA A 91 5.04 2.89 -10.70
C ALA A 91 4.26 1.83 -9.91
N THR A 92 3.21 2.21 -9.17
CA THR A 92 2.34 1.28 -8.46
C THR A 92 1.62 0.33 -9.43
N GLN A 93 1.14 0.81 -10.58
CA GLN A 93 0.54 -0.04 -11.62
C GLN A 93 1.53 -1.08 -12.16
N HIS A 94 2.79 -0.69 -12.38
CA HIS A 94 3.85 -1.63 -12.80
C HIS A 94 4.11 -2.70 -11.73
N ILE A 95 4.18 -2.30 -10.47
CA ILE A 95 4.37 -3.19 -9.31
C ILE A 95 3.23 -4.19 -9.20
N MET A 96 1.99 -3.73 -9.36
CA MET A 96 0.81 -4.60 -9.32
C MET A 96 0.83 -5.65 -10.44
N LYS A 97 1.19 -5.26 -11.67
CA LYS A 97 1.35 -6.22 -12.78
C LYS A 97 2.39 -7.30 -12.45
N SER A 98 3.54 -6.92 -11.89
CA SER A 98 4.57 -7.88 -11.44
C SER A 98 4.03 -8.83 -10.37
N PHE A 99 3.24 -8.32 -9.41
CA PHE A 99 2.66 -9.14 -8.35
C PHE A 99 1.62 -10.12 -8.88
N VAL A 100 0.70 -9.66 -9.75
CA VAL A 100 -0.32 -10.50 -10.38
C VAL A 100 0.30 -11.62 -11.21
N ASN A 101 1.37 -11.33 -11.97
CA ASN A 101 2.10 -12.35 -12.74
C ASN A 101 2.66 -13.48 -11.86
N ARG A 102 2.85 -13.22 -10.56
CA ARG A 102 3.36 -14.22 -9.61
C ARG A 102 2.28 -14.90 -8.79
N THR A 103 1.17 -14.23 -8.52
CA THR A 103 0.16 -14.65 -7.54
C THR A 103 -1.21 -14.91 -8.15
N ASN A 104 -1.45 -14.46 -9.38
CA ASN A 104 -2.73 -14.44 -10.11
C ASN A 104 -3.82 -13.57 -9.46
N SER A 105 -3.54 -12.88 -8.36
CA SER A 105 -4.46 -11.95 -7.69
C SER A 105 -3.68 -10.91 -6.90
N ILE A 106 -4.29 -9.75 -6.67
CA ILE A 106 -3.79 -8.73 -5.72
C ILE A 106 -4.40 -8.88 -4.33
N GLU A 107 -5.53 -9.61 -4.22
CA GLU A 107 -6.28 -9.73 -2.98
C GLU A 107 -5.61 -10.69 -1.99
N CYS A 108 -5.51 -10.25 -0.73
CA CYS A 108 -4.89 -11.06 0.32
C CYS A 108 -5.66 -12.36 0.57
N ALA A 109 -6.97 -12.31 0.54
CA ALA A 109 -7.83 -13.50 0.67
C ALA A 109 -7.52 -14.56 -0.39
N ASP A 110 -7.36 -14.14 -1.65
CA ASP A 110 -7.05 -15.04 -2.77
C ASP A 110 -5.63 -15.60 -2.67
N VAL A 111 -4.65 -14.72 -2.40
CA VAL A 111 -3.23 -15.12 -2.30
C VAL A 111 -3.01 -16.11 -1.17
N THR A 112 -3.71 -15.95 -0.05
CA THR A 112 -3.58 -16.81 1.13
C THR A 112 -4.57 -17.98 1.16
N LYS A 113 -5.58 -17.95 0.28
CA LYS A 113 -6.73 -18.87 0.31
C LYS A 113 -7.38 -18.91 1.70
N THR A 114 -7.62 -17.70 2.26
CA THR A 114 -8.11 -17.52 3.62
C THR A 114 -9.22 -16.48 3.62
N ASP A 115 -10.38 -16.84 4.13
CA ASP A 115 -11.42 -15.90 4.46
C ASP A 115 -11.11 -15.30 5.84
N PHE A 116 -10.68 -14.05 5.86
CA PHE A 116 -10.30 -13.35 7.10
C PHE A 116 -11.52 -12.91 7.92
N ASN A 117 -12.70 -12.81 7.31
CA ASN A 117 -13.95 -12.48 8.02
C ASN A 117 -14.49 -13.68 8.81
N ASN A 118 -14.01 -14.89 8.49
CA ASN A 118 -14.38 -16.11 9.19
C ASN A 118 -13.33 -16.47 10.23
N LYS A 119 -13.69 -16.40 11.52
CA LYS A 119 -12.79 -16.69 12.66
C LYS A 119 -12.15 -18.08 12.57
N TRP A 120 -12.89 -19.09 12.10
CA TRP A 120 -12.37 -20.45 11.94
C TRP A 120 -11.38 -20.56 10.78
N SER A 121 -11.65 -19.88 9.67
CA SER A 121 -10.72 -19.79 8.54
C SER A 121 -9.40 -19.11 8.96
N PHE A 122 -9.49 -18.02 9.71
CA PHE A 122 -8.32 -17.32 10.25
C PHE A 122 -7.55 -18.19 11.27
N ALA A 123 -8.23 -18.84 12.20
CA ALA A 123 -7.60 -19.77 13.14
C ALA A 123 -6.89 -20.91 12.40
N LYS A 124 -7.53 -21.49 11.39
CA LYS A 124 -6.93 -22.52 10.53
C LYS A 124 -5.70 -21.98 9.76
N TYR A 125 -5.75 -20.75 9.26
CA TYR A 125 -4.60 -20.10 8.63
C TYR A 125 -3.40 -20.02 9.57
N MET A 126 -3.62 -19.59 10.82
CA MET A 126 -2.57 -19.49 11.84
C MET A 126 -2.04 -20.87 12.26
N LEU A 127 -2.92 -21.82 12.59
CA LEU A 127 -2.54 -23.15 13.08
C LEU A 127 -1.92 -24.04 12.01
N SER A 128 -2.34 -23.91 10.74
CA SER A 128 -1.79 -24.72 9.64
C SER A 128 -0.42 -24.22 9.14
N GLY A 129 0.11 -23.15 9.73
CA GLY A 129 1.37 -22.55 9.28
C GLY A 129 1.29 -21.91 7.89
N LYS A 130 0.08 -21.64 7.36
CA LYS A 130 -0.10 -20.99 6.06
C LYS A 130 0.55 -19.60 5.98
N PHE A 131 0.76 -18.91 7.11
CA PHE A 131 1.53 -17.67 7.15
C PHE A 131 2.95 -17.83 6.58
N THR A 132 3.51 -19.07 6.60
CA THR A 132 4.80 -19.35 5.95
C THR A 132 4.74 -19.20 4.43
N SER A 133 3.55 -19.28 3.82
CA SER A 133 3.36 -19.02 2.39
C SER A 133 3.62 -17.55 2.07
N CYS A 134 3.15 -16.62 2.91
CA CYS A 134 3.44 -15.19 2.79
C CYS A 134 4.95 -14.91 2.95
N PHE A 135 5.59 -15.57 3.91
CA PHE A 135 7.04 -15.47 4.10
C PHE A 135 7.83 -15.98 2.88
N ARG A 136 7.40 -17.10 2.28
CA ARG A 136 7.97 -17.62 1.03
C ARG A 136 7.71 -16.69 -0.15
N LEU A 137 6.50 -16.17 -0.27
CA LEU A 137 6.12 -15.21 -1.31
C LEU A 137 6.98 -13.94 -1.19
N ALA A 138 7.12 -13.38 0.01
CA ALA A 138 7.97 -12.23 0.27
C ALA A 138 9.40 -12.43 -0.25
N GLY A 139 10.02 -13.58 0.08
CA GLY A 139 11.35 -13.88 -0.43
C GLY A 139 11.41 -14.05 -1.95
N ARG A 140 10.38 -14.65 -2.57
CA ARG A 140 10.36 -14.89 -4.02
C ARG A 140 10.09 -13.62 -4.82
N TRP A 141 9.18 -12.77 -4.35
CA TRP A 141 8.76 -11.56 -5.08
C TRP A 141 9.65 -10.35 -4.81
N ALA A 142 10.32 -10.24 -3.66
CA ALA A 142 11.12 -9.07 -3.31
C ALA A 142 12.14 -8.63 -4.38
N PRO A 143 12.89 -9.52 -5.07
CA PRO A 143 13.79 -9.12 -6.16
C PRO A 143 13.04 -8.45 -7.32
N GLU A 144 11.86 -8.96 -7.65
CA GLU A 144 11.00 -8.41 -8.72
C GLU A 144 10.40 -7.08 -8.29
N ALA A 145 9.91 -6.99 -7.05
CA ALA A 145 9.37 -5.76 -6.49
C ALA A 145 10.39 -4.62 -6.54
N VAL A 146 11.63 -4.87 -6.12
CA VAL A 146 12.72 -3.88 -6.18
C VAL A 146 13.02 -3.47 -7.61
N GLN A 147 13.13 -4.43 -8.52
CA GLN A 147 13.42 -4.16 -9.93
C GLN A 147 12.30 -3.34 -10.57
N THR A 148 11.05 -3.77 -10.41
CA THR A 148 9.88 -3.12 -11.00
C THR A 148 9.64 -1.73 -10.42
N ALA A 149 9.91 -1.53 -9.12
CA ALA A 149 9.84 -0.22 -8.49
C ALA A 149 10.87 0.75 -9.12
N LYS A 150 12.11 0.31 -9.30
CA LYS A 150 13.14 1.11 -9.98
C LYS A 150 12.79 1.44 -11.43
N GLU A 151 12.25 0.48 -12.17
CA GLU A 151 11.80 0.67 -13.55
C GLU A 151 10.62 1.62 -13.63
N GLY A 152 9.62 1.46 -12.76
CA GLY A 152 8.44 2.32 -12.69
C GLY A 152 8.78 3.78 -12.33
N LEU A 153 9.79 4.00 -11.49
CA LEU A 153 10.27 5.33 -11.13
C LEU A 153 11.14 6.00 -12.19
N ASN A 154 11.62 5.26 -13.18
CA ASN A 154 12.45 5.78 -14.28
C ASN A 154 11.62 6.21 -15.51
N ILE A 155 10.34 6.50 -15.31
CA ILE A 155 9.45 6.98 -16.37
C ILE A 155 9.85 8.39 -16.75
N LYS A 156 9.83 8.66 -18.06
CA LYS A 156 10.17 9.98 -18.60
C LYS A 156 9.17 11.04 -18.15
N GLN A 157 9.67 12.23 -17.84
CA GLN A 157 8.85 13.37 -17.36
C GLN A 157 7.73 13.80 -18.34
N ASP A 158 7.91 13.59 -19.64
CA ASP A 158 6.91 13.89 -20.67
C ASP A 158 5.65 13.00 -20.58
N LYS A 159 5.73 11.91 -19.84
CA LYS A 159 4.61 10.98 -19.56
C LYS A 159 3.91 11.24 -18.24
N LEU A 160 4.40 12.19 -17.44
CA LEU A 160 3.77 12.53 -16.17
C LEU A 160 2.61 13.48 -16.40
N LEU A 161 1.48 13.22 -15.77
CA LEU A 161 0.32 14.09 -15.83
C LEU A 161 0.61 15.41 -15.09
N LYS A 162 0.16 16.51 -15.68
CA LYS A 162 0.10 17.79 -14.99
C LYS A 162 -1.17 17.87 -14.16
N ASN A 163 -1.05 18.31 -12.90
CA ASN A 163 -2.14 18.39 -11.92
C ASN A 163 -2.86 17.05 -11.67
N PRO A 164 -2.14 15.97 -11.39
CA PRO A 164 -2.76 14.71 -10.94
C PRO A 164 -3.43 14.93 -9.60
N ILE A 165 -4.58 14.29 -9.38
CA ILE A 165 -5.23 14.27 -8.08
C ILE A 165 -5.35 12.81 -7.63
N SER A 166 -4.85 12.53 -6.43
CA SER A 166 -5.04 11.24 -5.77
C SER A 166 -6.03 11.39 -4.62
N CYS A 167 -7.10 10.61 -4.62
CA CYS A 167 -8.06 10.59 -3.50
C CYS A 167 -7.37 10.34 -2.15
N ALA A 168 -6.37 9.47 -2.13
CA ALA A 168 -5.58 9.16 -0.93
C ALA A 168 -4.74 10.35 -0.47
N SER A 169 -4.09 11.07 -1.41
CA SER A 169 -3.34 12.29 -1.11
C SER A 169 -4.24 13.40 -0.57
N GLU A 170 -5.45 13.56 -1.12
CA GLU A 170 -6.41 14.55 -0.61
C GLU A 170 -6.88 14.23 0.82
N VAL A 171 -7.03 12.96 1.17
CA VAL A 171 -7.33 12.55 2.56
C VAL A 171 -6.17 12.94 3.49
N VAL A 172 -4.93 12.61 3.13
CA VAL A 172 -3.74 12.96 3.94
C VAL A 172 -3.61 14.47 4.10
N LYS A 173 -3.81 15.25 3.03
CA LYS A 173 -3.86 16.71 3.06
C LYS A 173 -4.91 17.25 4.04
N LYS A 174 -6.14 16.72 3.98
CA LYS A 174 -7.22 17.11 4.91
C LYS A 174 -6.94 16.72 6.37
N MET A 175 -6.12 15.70 6.60
CA MET A 175 -5.66 15.27 7.92
C MET A 175 -4.41 16.03 8.40
N GLY A 176 -3.91 17.01 7.64
CA GLY A 176 -2.77 17.85 8.00
C GLY A 176 -1.41 17.22 7.67
N GLY A 177 -1.38 16.24 6.80
CA GLY A 177 -0.13 15.61 6.35
C GLY A 177 0.69 16.52 5.42
N SER A 178 2.00 16.24 5.36
CA SER A 178 2.98 16.93 4.54
C SER A 178 2.89 16.51 3.06
N ASP A 179 3.53 17.28 2.17
CA ASP A 179 3.64 16.94 0.74
C ASP A 179 4.33 15.57 0.51
N GLU A 180 5.31 15.22 1.35
CA GLU A 180 5.96 13.92 1.27
C GLU A 180 4.96 12.79 1.63
N GLU A 181 4.18 12.96 2.70
CA GLU A 181 3.16 12.00 3.10
C GLU A 181 2.05 11.88 2.06
N MET A 182 1.64 12.99 1.42
CA MET A 182 0.73 12.98 0.29
C MET A 182 1.28 12.16 -0.90
N ALA A 183 2.55 12.34 -1.23
CA ALA A 183 3.21 11.56 -2.28
C ALA A 183 3.32 10.07 -1.91
N MET A 184 3.61 9.75 -0.64
CA MET A 184 3.73 8.37 -0.16
C MET A 184 2.45 7.57 -0.38
N VAL A 185 1.29 8.14 -0.13
CA VAL A 185 0.01 7.44 -0.29
C VAL A 185 -0.59 7.58 -1.69
N SER A 186 -0.02 8.40 -2.56
CA SER A 186 -0.64 8.73 -3.86
C SER A 186 -0.89 7.52 -4.75
N GLY A 187 -0.06 6.49 -4.65
CA GLY A 187 -0.27 5.21 -5.34
C GLY A 187 -1.49 4.41 -4.87
N PHE A 188 -2.13 4.80 -3.76
CA PHE A 188 -3.37 4.19 -3.29
C PHE A 188 -4.61 4.64 -4.09
N ALA A 189 -4.45 5.65 -4.96
CA ALA A 189 -5.52 6.19 -5.81
C ALA A 189 -6.33 5.10 -6.50
N GLY A 190 -7.66 5.27 -6.54
CA GLY A 190 -8.57 4.38 -7.25
C GLY A 190 -8.51 2.92 -6.80
N GLY A 191 -8.27 2.66 -5.52
CA GLY A 191 -8.17 1.31 -4.98
C GLY A 191 -6.83 0.64 -5.21
N LEU A 192 -5.70 1.37 -5.05
CA LEU A 192 -4.32 1.01 -5.32
C LEU A 192 -4.02 0.90 -6.82
N GLY A 193 -3.30 1.89 -7.35
CA GLY A 193 -2.90 1.92 -8.77
C GLY A 193 -4.07 1.87 -9.75
N LEU A 194 -5.23 2.40 -9.39
CA LEU A 194 -6.48 2.41 -10.16
C LEU A 194 -7.08 1.00 -10.39
N SER A 195 -6.82 0.05 -9.49
CA SER A 195 -7.34 -1.32 -9.65
C SER A 195 -8.86 -1.44 -9.51
N GLY A 196 -9.50 -0.49 -8.84
CA GLY A 196 -10.92 -0.54 -8.51
C GLY A 196 -11.27 -1.38 -7.27
N ASN A 197 -10.28 -2.01 -6.62
CA ASN A 197 -10.46 -2.86 -5.44
C ASN A 197 -10.54 -2.01 -4.14
N GLY A 198 -10.21 -2.57 -3.00
CA GLY A 198 -10.40 -1.93 -1.68
C GLY A 198 -9.94 -0.48 -1.61
N CYS A 199 -10.74 0.36 -0.96
CA CYS A 199 -10.64 1.82 -0.99
C CYS A 199 -9.28 2.37 -0.52
N GLY A 200 -8.57 3.06 -1.42
CA GLY A 200 -7.28 3.67 -1.11
C GLY A 200 -7.36 4.89 -0.21
N ALA A 201 -8.47 5.64 -0.26
CA ALA A 201 -8.71 6.75 0.66
C ALA A 201 -8.85 6.27 2.10
N LEU A 202 -9.57 5.16 2.33
CA LEU A 202 -9.64 4.51 3.63
C LEU A 202 -8.27 4.02 4.10
N ALA A 203 -7.50 3.36 3.22
CA ALA A 203 -6.16 2.90 3.56
C ALA A 203 -5.23 4.05 3.98
N ALA A 204 -5.30 5.19 3.29
CA ALA A 204 -4.56 6.40 3.63
C ALA A 204 -4.99 6.99 4.98
N ALA A 205 -6.30 7.04 5.26
CA ALA A 205 -6.83 7.52 6.54
C ALA A 205 -6.38 6.63 7.72
N ILE A 206 -6.41 5.32 7.54
CA ILE A 206 -5.93 4.34 8.52
C ILE A 206 -4.43 4.53 8.80
N TRP A 207 -3.63 4.66 7.75
CA TRP A 207 -2.20 4.90 7.90
C TRP A 207 -1.91 6.22 8.61
N MET A 208 -2.55 7.32 8.19
CA MET A 208 -2.33 8.64 8.78
C MET A 208 -2.74 8.70 10.25
N ASN A 209 -3.85 8.05 10.62
CA ASN A 209 -4.24 7.88 12.02
C ASN A 209 -3.15 7.16 12.82
N SER A 210 -2.66 6.04 12.29
CA SER A 210 -1.60 5.26 12.96
C SER A 210 -0.30 6.05 13.11
N LEU A 211 0.04 6.89 12.13
CA LEU A 211 1.22 7.76 12.17
C LEU A 211 1.06 8.85 13.25
N ASN A 212 -0.08 9.52 13.30
CA ASN A 212 -0.37 10.54 14.29
C ASN A 212 -0.37 9.99 15.72
N GLU A 213 -0.79 8.76 15.91
CA GLU A 213 -0.74 8.07 17.19
C GLU A 213 0.67 7.67 17.61
N TYR A 214 1.53 7.32 16.66
CA TYR A 214 2.93 7.00 16.93
C TYR A 214 3.69 8.24 17.40
N ILE A 215 3.49 9.39 16.75
CA ILE A 215 4.14 10.67 17.09
C ILE A 215 3.67 11.20 18.45
N LYS A 216 2.48 10.81 18.93
CA LYS A 216 1.94 11.16 20.26
C LYS A 216 2.02 9.94 21.20
N PRO A 217 3.17 9.66 21.82
CA PRO A 217 3.33 8.45 22.61
C PRO A 217 2.46 8.49 23.87
N THR A 218 1.33 7.80 23.84
CA THR A 218 0.53 7.48 25.04
C THR A 218 1.02 6.20 25.73
N GLY A 219 2.29 5.86 25.58
CA GLY A 219 3.02 4.90 26.42
C GLY A 219 2.74 3.40 26.20
N LYS A 220 1.85 3.00 25.30
CA LYS A 220 1.60 1.58 24.99
C LYS A 220 1.41 1.38 23.49
N SER A 221 2.42 0.84 22.84
CA SER A 221 2.33 0.38 21.44
C SER A 221 1.54 -0.92 21.36
N ALA A 222 0.27 -0.86 21.01
CA ALA A 222 -0.50 -2.01 20.59
C ALA A 222 -0.64 -1.99 19.05
N PRO A 223 -0.43 -3.11 18.35
CA PRO A 223 -0.48 -3.15 16.89
C PRO A 223 -1.88 -2.92 16.29
N TYR A 224 -2.93 -2.99 17.10
CA TYR A 224 -4.32 -2.70 16.73
C TYR A 224 -4.95 -1.87 17.84
N LYS A 225 -4.97 -0.55 17.65
CA LYS A 225 -5.66 0.32 18.60
C LYS A 225 -7.15 0.41 18.26
N PRO A 226 -8.03 0.63 19.28
CA PRO A 226 -9.46 0.82 19.08
C PRO A 226 -9.79 1.88 18.03
N GLU A 227 -9.04 2.98 18.00
CA GLU A 227 -9.24 4.14 17.11
C GLU A 227 -9.12 3.78 15.62
N THR A 228 -8.16 2.89 15.27
CA THR A 228 -8.01 2.43 13.88
C THR A 228 -9.21 1.60 13.42
N ASN A 229 -9.77 0.77 14.32
CA ASN A 229 -11.01 0.05 14.04
C ASN A 229 -12.22 0.98 13.93
N GLU A 230 -12.27 2.08 14.67
CA GLU A 230 -13.34 3.07 14.58
C GLU A 230 -13.40 3.72 13.19
N VAL A 231 -12.23 4.00 12.57
CA VAL A 231 -12.19 4.52 11.19
C VAL A 231 -12.85 3.54 10.23
N LEU A 232 -12.53 2.24 10.33
CA LEU A 232 -13.13 1.21 9.50
C LEU A 232 -14.64 1.10 9.74
N GLN A 233 -15.09 1.11 11.01
CA GLN A 233 -16.53 1.01 11.34
C GLN A 233 -17.32 2.23 10.86
N LYS A 234 -16.76 3.44 10.97
CA LYS A 234 -17.38 4.66 10.42
C LYS A 234 -17.48 4.57 8.90
N PHE A 235 -16.40 4.13 8.23
CA PHE A 235 -16.39 3.94 6.79
C PHE A 235 -17.48 2.96 6.35
N TYR A 236 -17.57 1.79 6.98
CA TYR A 236 -18.58 0.79 6.69
C TYR A 236 -20.02 1.32 6.86
N LYS A 237 -20.25 2.12 7.89
CA LYS A 237 -21.57 2.72 8.12
C LYS A 237 -21.97 3.69 6.99
N GLU A 238 -21.02 4.49 6.52
CA GLU A 238 -21.26 5.48 5.45
C GLU A 238 -21.33 4.87 4.05
N THR A 239 -20.73 3.69 3.86
CA THR A 239 -20.65 3.01 2.57
C THR A 239 -21.52 1.75 2.47
N GLU A 240 -22.41 1.53 3.43
CA GLU A 240 -23.26 0.32 3.50
C GLU A 240 -22.43 -0.97 3.40
N TYR A 241 -21.27 -0.99 4.04
CA TYR A 241 -20.26 -2.08 4.05
C TYR A 241 -19.57 -2.30 2.70
N GLU A 242 -19.73 -1.41 1.74
CA GLU A 242 -18.96 -1.49 0.49
C GLU A 242 -17.52 -1.01 0.71
N MET A 243 -16.55 -1.74 0.19
CA MET A 243 -15.12 -1.44 0.29
C MET A 243 -14.45 -1.26 -1.07
N GLU A 244 -15.06 -1.79 -2.14
CA GLU A 244 -14.44 -1.73 -3.46
C GLU A 244 -14.61 -0.36 -4.09
N CYS A 245 -13.48 0.25 -4.47
CA CYS A 245 -13.46 1.58 -5.07
C CYS A 245 -14.33 1.67 -6.33
N SER A 246 -14.32 0.64 -7.16
CA SER A 246 -15.14 0.62 -8.38
C SER A 246 -16.65 0.59 -8.09
N ALA A 247 -17.08 -0.09 -7.03
CA ALA A 247 -18.47 -0.10 -6.59
C ALA A 247 -18.87 1.24 -5.97
N LEU A 248 -18.03 1.79 -5.08
CA LEU A 248 -18.25 3.10 -4.44
C LEU A 248 -18.32 4.26 -5.45
N CYS A 249 -17.49 4.20 -6.52
CA CYS A 249 -17.47 5.23 -7.57
C CYS A 249 -18.42 4.95 -8.73
N GLY A 250 -19.08 3.79 -8.76
CA GLY A 250 -19.91 3.34 -9.88
C GLY A 250 -19.11 3.02 -11.15
N ARG A 251 -17.78 3.04 -11.09
CA ARG A 251 -16.87 2.78 -12.21
C ARG A 251 -15.45 2.45 -11.77
N LYS A 252 -14.74 1.73 -12.60
CA LYS A 252 -13.29 1.61 -12.53
C LYS A 252 -12.64 2.69 -13.41
N PHE A 253 -11.53 3.27 -12.95
CA PHE A 253 -10.77 4.27 -13.70
C PHE A 253 -9.68 3.56 -14.51
N GLU A 254 -9.58 3.91 -15.80
CA GLU A 254 -8.54 3.36 -16.68
C GLU A 254 -7.29 4.25 -16.68
N THR A 255 -7.45 5.55 -16.46
CA THR A 255 -6.34 6.52 -16.49
C THR A 255 -6.30 7.39 -15.23
N ILE A 256 -5.12 8.01 -15.00
CA ILE A 256 -4.93 8.95 -13.89
C ILE A 256 -5.78 10.21 -14.12
N GLU A 257 -5.93 10.62 -15.37
CA GLU A 257 -6.73 11.76 -15.80
C GLU A 257 -8.21 11.58 -15.42
N GLU A 258 -8.79 10.44 -15.77
CA GLU A 258 -10.18 10.12 -15.44
C GLU A 258 -10.43 10.13 -13.92
N HIS A 259 -9.49 9.56 -13.15
CA HIS A 259 -9.58 9.56 -11.69
C HIS A 259 -9.46 10.98 -11.13
N ALA A 260 -8.50 11.76 -11.64
CA ALA A 260 -8.28 13.14 -11.19
C ALA A 260 -9.50 14.05 -11.51
N GLU A 261 -10.09 13.90 -12.69
CA GLU A 261 -11.29 14.63 -13.09
C GLU A 261 -12.49 14.25 -12.20
N PHE A 262 -12.67 12.97 -11.93
CA PHE A 262 -13.73 12.49 -11.03
C PHE A 262 -13.61 13.10 -9.63
N ILE A 263 -12.42 13.09 -9.03
CA ILE A 263 -12.20 13.68 -7.70
C ILE A 263 -12.39 15.20 -7.73
N LYS A 264 -11.88 15.89 -8.78
CA LYS A 264 -12.04 17.34 -8.94
C LYS A 264 -13.50 17.76 -9.02
N ASN A 265 -14.36 16.93 -9.60
CA ASN A 265 -15.79 17.18 -9.75
C ASN A 265 -16.63 16.75 -8.51
N GLY A 266 -15.96 16.48 -7.38
CA GLY A 266 -16.62 16.11 -6.12
C GLY A 266 -17.00 14.65 -6.03
N GLY A 267 -16.44 13.78 -6.85
CA GLY A 267 -16.55 12.34 -6.72
C GLY A 267 -15.86 11.83 -5.45
N CYS A 268 -16.39 10.76 -4.85
CA CYS A 268 -16.00 10.29 -3.50
C CYS A 268 -16.31 11.32 -2.43
#